data_c4e1169f6b093d15d8cd797692a19987
#
_entry.id   c4e1169f6b093d15d8cd797692a19987
#
_cell.length_a   1.000
_cell.length_b   1.000
_cell.length_c   1.000
_cell.angle_alpha   90.00
_cell.angle_beta   90.00
_cell.angle_gamma   90.00
#
_symmetry.space_group_name_H-M   'P 1'
#
loop_
_entity.id
_entity.type
_entity.pdbx_description
1 polymer ?
#
loop_
_entity_poly.entity_id
_entity_poly.type
_entity_poly.pdbx_seq_one_letter_code
_entity_poly.pdbx_strand_id
1 'polypeptide(L)'
;MTEKKFASQGDLQEKKTSFIKLSDNAYAYTAEGDPNSGVIIGDDSVMVIDTTATPAMAQALIKHIREITDLPIKYVTLTHYHAVRVLGASAYFAEGAQQIIASRGTYELIVERGEQDMHSEIDRFPRLFAGVETVPGLTWPTLVFEKEITLFMGKLEVKIMHVGMGHTKGDTIVWIPSQKVLFSGDLVEYGAAAYTGDAQLEEWPHTLEVLRAMHADKLVPGRGPALMNPDEVNQGIDYTKDFVSTLLASAKEAVAQDLDLKGAMKHTRSKMDHKFGHVFIYEHCLPFDVTRAVDEASGIKHPRIWTAERDKEMWHALQD
;
A
#
# COMPACT_ATOMS: atom_id res chain seq x y z
N MET A 1 -30.47 17.20 -6.23
CA MET A 1 -29.67 16.74 -5.09
C MET A 1 -28.22 16.77 -5.54
N THR A 2 -27.33 17.41 -4.82
CA THR A 2 -25.90 17.39 -5.14
C THR A 2 -25.38 15.97 -4.91
N GLU A 3 -24.79 15.39 -5.93
CA GLU A 3 -24.18 14.06 -5.86
C GLU A 3 -23.17 14.02 -4.71
N LYS A 4 -23.28 13.02 -3.83
CA LYS A 4 -22.40 12.87 -2.67
C LYS A 4 -21.06 12.34 -3.17
N LYS A 5 -19.97 13.05 -2.89
CA LYS A 5 -18.62 12.70 -3.35
C LYS A 5 -17.98 11.63 -2.47
N PHE A 6 -16.99 10.90 -3.00
CA PHE A 6 -16.11 10.06 -2.18
C PHE A 6 -15.43 10.89 -1.07
N ALA A 7 -15.22 10.27 0.08
CA ALA A 7 -14.59 10.94 1.23
C ALA A 7 -13.21 11.53 0.89
N SER A 8 -12.40 10.82 0.11
CA SER A 8 -11.08 11.27 -0.35
C SER A 8 -11.09 12.50 -1.25
N GLN A 9 -12.17 12.72 -2.02
CA GLN A 9 -12.32 13.95 -2.82
C GLN A 9 -12.53 15.19 -1.96
N GLY A 10 -12.93 15.02 -0.70
CA GLY A 10 -13.03 16.09 0.31
C GLY A 10 -11.77 16.27 1.16
N ASP A 11 -10.82 15.33 1.12
CA ASP A 11 -9.56 15.40 1.85
C ASP A 11 -8.52 16.20 1.04
N LEU A 12 -8.59 17.52 1.18
CA LEU A 12 -7.71 18.46 0.47
C LEU A 12 -6.63 19.07 1.39
N GLN A 13 -6.55 18.66 2.65
CA GLN A 13 -5.58 19.18 3.60
C GLN A 13 -4.19 18.58 3.33
N GLU A 14 -3.19 19.43 3.28
CA GLU A 14 -1.80 19.00 3.23
C GLU A 14 -1.46 18.19 4.50
N LYS A 15 -0.77 17.07 4.31
CA LYS A 15 -0.35 16.18 5.40
C LYS A 15 1.09 16.48 5.81
N LYS A 16 1.34 16.39 7.09
CA LYS A 16 2.69 16.54 7.62
C LYS A 16 3.51 15.30 7.26
N THR A 17 4.59 15.52 6.53
CA THR A 17 5.56 14.47 6.21
C THR A 17 6.67 14.39 7.26
N SER A 18 7.29 13.23 7.39
CA SER A 18 8.44 13.00 8.26
C SER A 18 9.44 12.09 7.54
N PHE A 19 10.73 12.38 7.68
CA PHE A 19 11.81 11.53 7.18
C PHE A 19 12.64 11.05 8.36
N ILE A 20 12.51 9.77 8.70
CA ILE A 20 12.97 9.20 9.98
C ILE A 20 14.05 8.16 9.73
N LYS A 21 15.20 8.31 10.39
CA LYS A 21 16.24 7.30 10.41
C LYS A 21 15.82 6.11 11.28
N LEU A 22 15.79 4.91 10.68
CA LEU A 22 15.46 3.66 11.35
C LEU A 22 16.71 2.93 11.85
N SER A 23 17.75 2.93 11.03
CA SER A 23 19.03 2.25 11.30
C SER A 23 20.15 2.98 10.57
N ASP A 24 21.36 2.43 10.53
CA ASP A 24 22.47 3.08 9.83
C ASP A 24 22.24 3.22 8.32
N ASN A 25 21.45 2.32 7.74
CA ASN A 25 21.22 2.26 6.30
C ASN A 25 19.76 2.52 5.89
N ALA A 26 18.79 2.53 6.83
CA ALA A 26 17.37 2.53 6.51
C ALA A 26 16.67 3.79 7.02
N TYR A 27 15.77 4.32 6.19
CA TYR A 27 14.94 5.50 6.49
C TYR A 27 13.50 5.26 6.06
N ALA A 28 12.55 5.84 6.78
CA ALA A 28 11.14 5.88 6.45
C ALA A 28 10.73 7.32 6.07
N TYR A 29 10.02 7.46 4.95
CA TYR A 29 9.30 8.67 4.60
C TYR A 29 7.82 8.41 4.86
N THR A 30 7.26 9.09 5.85
CA THR A 30 5.89 8.86 6.31
C THR A 30 5.06 10.14 6.27
N ALA A 31 3.75 9.99 6.10
CA ALA A 31 2.79 11.08 6.13
C ALA A 31 1.50 10.62 6.82
N GLU A 32 0.75 11.55 7.40
CA GLU A 32 -0.44 11.27 8.21
C GLU A 32 -1.56 10.56 7.41
N GLY A 33 -1.54 9.24 7.36
CA GLY A 33 -2.49 8.40 6.63
C GLY A 33 -2.27 8.32 5.11
N ASP A 34 -1.31 9.07 4.56
CA ASP A 34 -0.87 8.94 3.16
C ASP A 34 0.11 7.77 3.00
N PRO A 35 0.32 7.30 1.76
CA PRO A 35 1.27 6.24 1.47
C PRO A 35 2.69 6.55 1.93
N ASN A 36 3.30 5.61 2.65
CA ASN A 36 4.71 5.68 3.06
C ASN A 36 5.64 5.23 1.95
N SER A 37 6.90 5.68 2.00
CA SER A 37 8.00 5.18 1.19
C SER A 37 9.19 4.83 2.06
N GLY A 38 10.07 3.96 1.56
CA GLY A 38 11.30 3.58 2.24
C GLY A 38 12.55 3.98 1.47
N VAL A 39 13.66 4.16 2.18
CA VAL A 39 14.97 4.43 1.58
C VAL A 39 16.02 3.56 2.25
N ILE A 40 16.83 2.89 1.45
CA ILE A 40 18.01 2.13 1.92
C ILE A 40 19.26 2.73 1.25
N ILE A 41 20.23 3.10 2.06
CA ILE A 41 21.51 3.66 1.61
C ILE A 41 22.59 2.60 1.85
N GLY A 42 23.11 2.01 0.78
CA GLY A 42 24.23 1.08 0.80
C GLY A 42 25.59 1.79 0.71
N ASP A 43 26.64 1.02 0.42
CA ASP A 43 28.00 1.56 0.31
C ASP A 43 28.20 2.38 -0.99
N ASP A 44 27.47 2.08 -2.06
CA ASP A 44 27.69 2.63 -3.41
C ASP A 44 26.42 3.11 -4.12
N SER A 45 25.26 2.94 -3.50
CA SER A 45 23.98 3.22 -4.13
C SER A 45 22.85 3.37 -3.12
N VAL A 46 21.73 3.90 -3.59
CA VAL A 46 20.48 4.04 -2.85
C VAL A 46 19.40 3.18 -3.52
N MET A 47 18.56 2.55 -2.71
CA MET A 47 17.29 1.94 -3.10
C MET A 47 16.15 2.77 -2.54
N VAL A 48 15.13 3.02 -3.36
CA VAL A 48 13.85 3.57 -2.94
C VAL A 48 12.79 2.47 -2.98
N ILE A 49 11.95 2.41 -1.96
CA ILE A 49 10.84 1.47 -1.83
C ILE A 49 9.56 2.29 -1.92
N ASP A 50 8.79 2.03 -2.94
CA ASP A 50 7.64 2.82 -3.39
C ASP A 50 7.98 4.29 -3.70
N THR A 51 7.38 4.82 -4.74
CA THR A 51 7.87 6.01 -5.43
C THR A 51 7.02 7.25 -5.24
N THR A 52 5.99 7.15 -4.39
CA THR A 52 4.88 8.12 -4.30
C THR A 52 3.99 8.12 -5.57
N ALA A 53 2.90 8.88 -5.54
CA ALA A 53 1.87 8.85 -6.59
C ALA A 53 2.26 9.61 -7.87
N THR A 54 3.16 10.60 -7.80
CA THR A 54 3.58 11.37 -8.98
C THR A 54 5.08 11.69 -8.95
N PRO A 55 5.70 11.90 -10.13
CA PRO A 55 7.08 12.38 -10.19
C PRO A 55 7.29 13.72 -9.45
N ALA A 56 6.31 14.62 -9.51
CA ALA A 56 6.36 15.89 -8.78
C ALA A 56 6.43 15.66 -7.26
N MET A 57 5.64 14.72 -6.72
CA MET A 57 5.67 14.36 -5.29
C MET A 57 6.97 13.63 -4.90
N ALA A 58 7.52 12.82 -5.80
CA ALA A 58 8.79 12.13 -5.57
C ALA A 58 9.97 13.07 -5.33
N GLN A 59 9.91 14.32 -5.85
CA GLN A 59 10.95 15.32 -5.63
C GLN A 59 11.15 15.66 -4.14
N ALA A 60 10.10 15.60 -3.33
CA ALA A 60 10.22 15.82 -1.88
C ALA A 60 11.08 14.72 -1.22
N LEU A 61 10.85 13.45 -1.58
CA LEU A 61 11.65 12.34 -1.08
C LEU A 61 13.09 12.38 -1.61
N ILE A 62 13.28 12.69 -2.90
CA ILE A 62 14.61 12.85 -3.50
C ILE A 62 15.40 13.94 -2.76
N LYS A 63 14.77 15.07 -2.43
CA LYS A 63 15.42 16.14 -1.66
C LYS A 63 15.92 15.63 -0.31
N HIS A 64 15.11 14.90 0.44
CA HIS A 64 15.54 14.30 1.71
C HIS A 64 16.70 13.32 1.54
N ILE A 65 16.71 12.51 0.48
CA ILE A 65 17.82 11.61 0.17
C ILE A 65 19.10 12.42 -0.07
N ARG A 66 19.02 13.52 -0.85
CA ARG A 66 20.17 14.38 -1.18
C ARG A 66 20.70 15.19 0.00
N GLU A 67 19.90 15.42 1.04
CA GLU A 67 20.36 15.98 2.31
C GLU A 67 21.29 15.03 3.09
N ILE A 68 21.28 13.71 2.75
CA ILE A 68 22.05 12.68 3.45
C ILE A 68 23.19 12.14 2.60
N THR A 69 22.99 11.95 1.28
CA THR A 69 23.96 11.30 0.41
C THR A 69 23.87 11.76 -1.04
N ASP A 70 25.05 11.82 -1.70
CA ASP A 70 25.18 12.04 -3.13
C ASP A 70 25.23 10.72 -3.95
N LEU A 71 25.11 9.57 -3.29
CA LEU A 71 25.11 8.27 -3.98
C LEU A 71 23.97 8.17 -4.98
N PRO A 72 24.20 7.52 -6.13
CA PRO A 72 23.15 7.35 -7.14
C PRO A 72 22.00 6.48 -6.63
N ILE A 73 20.77 6.88 -6.93
CA ILE A 73 19.58 6.06 -6.67
C ILE A 73 19.49 5.01 -7.79
N LYS A 74 20.09 3.84 -7.61
CA LYS A 74 20.15 2.81 -8.65
C LYS A 74 18.92 1.92 -8.71
N TYR A 75 18.24 1.72 -7.58
CA TYR A 75 17.19 0.74 -7.42
C TYR A 75 15.89 1.37 -6.96
N VAL A 76 14.80 0.96 -7.58
CA VAL A 76 13.43 1.23 -7.15
C VAL A 76 12.76 -0.12 -6.94
N THR A 77 12.15 -0.35 -5.78
CA THR A 77 11.36 -1.55 -5.50
C THR A 77 9.91 -1.16 -5.34
N LEU A 78 9.02 -1.84 -6.06
CA LEU A 78 7.57 -1.66 -5.94
C LEU A 78 7.03 -2.73 -4.99
N THR A 79 6.37 -2.32 -3.89
CA THR A 79 5.75 -3.27 -2.97
C THR A 79 4.53 -3.93 -3.59
N HIS A 80 3.77 -3.19 -4.38
CA HIS A 80 2.63 -3.67 -5.17
C HIS A 80 2.35 -2.70 -6.33
N TYR A 81 1.21 -2.81 -7.00
CA TYR A 81 0.97 -2.15 -8.29
C TYR A 81 0.16 -0.85 -8.21
N HIS A 82 -0.49 -0.51 -7.07
CA HIS A 82 -1.40 0.62 -6.98
C HIS A 82 -0.74 1.96 -7.35
N ALA A 83 -1.47 2.77 -8.11
CA ALA A 83 -0.98 4.01 -8.70
C ALA A 83 -0.43 5.00 -7.66
N VAL A 84 -1.03 5.09 -6.47
CA VAL A 84 -0.55 5.95 -5.36
C VAL A 84 0.86 5.61 -4.87
N ARG A 85 1.41 4.45 -5.28
CA ARG A 85 2.73 3.95 -4.86
C ARG A 85 3.78 4.01 -5.93
N VAL A 86 3.37 3.93 -7.21
CA VAL A 86 4.30 3.54 -8.27
C VAL A 86 4.52 4.58 -9.35
N LEU A 87 3.60 5.53 -9.55
CA LEU A 87 3.69 6.43 -10.70
C LEU A 87 4.76 7.52 -10.59
N GLY A 88 5.34 7.72 -9.40
CA GLY A 88 6.49 8.61 -9.19
C GLY A 88 7.82 8.09 -9.74
N ALA A 89 7.88 6.85 -10.20
CA ALA A 89 9.13 6.16 -10.55
C ALA A 89 10.01 6.88 -11.58
N SER A 90 9.42 7.58 -12.55
CA SER A 90 10.18 8.29 -13.59
C SER A 90 11.08 9.41 -13.05
N ALA A 91 10.77 9.97 -11.89
CA ALA A 91 11.62 10.99 -11.24
C ALA A 91 13.00 10.42 -10.86
N TYR A 92 13.06 9.14 -10.55
CA TYR A 92 14.30 8.49 -10.10
C TYR A 92 15.25 8.13 -11.25
N PHE A 93 14.77 8.10 -12.49
CA PHE A 93 15.65 7.88 -13.67
C PHE A 93 16.67 9.00 -13.82
N ALA A 94 16.27 10.24 -13.55
CA ALA A 94 17.19 11.39 -13.57
C ALA A 94 18.24 11.30 -12.43
N GLU A 95 17.96 10.57 -11.37
CA GLU A 95 18.81 10.34 -10.21
C GLU A 95 19.72 9.10 -10.35
N GLY A 96 19.63 8.40 -11.49
CA GLY A 96 20.46 7.23 -11.82
C GLY A 96 19.77 5.88 -11.66
N ALA A 97 18.44 5.83 -11.47
CA ALA A 97 17.71 4.57 -11.39
C ALA A 97 17.87 3.74 -12.66
N GLN A 98 18.33 2.50 -12.47
CA GLN A 98 18.59 1.55 -13.55
C GLN A 98 17.65 0.35 -13.50
N GLN A 99 17.13 0.03 -12.29
CA GLN A 99 16.29 -1.13 -12.08
C GLN A 99 15.03 -0.72 -11.32
N ILE A 100 13.89 -1.11 -11.86
CA ILE A 100 12.60 -1.11 -11.21
C ILE A 100 12.25 -2.57 -10.93
N ILE A 101 12.18 -2.93 -9.66
CA ILE A 101 12.07 -4.32 -9.19
C ILE A 101 10.66 -4.55 -8.70
N ALA A 102 10.01 -5.63 -9.15
CA ALA A 102 8.70 -6.04 -8.68
C ALA A 102 8.56 -7.56 -8.68
N SER A 103 7.61 -8.08 -7.89
CA SER A 103 7.21 -9.47 -7.98
C SER A 103 6.49 -9.77 -9.30
N ARG A 104 6.45 -11.05 -9.70
CA ARG A 104 5.67 -11.53 -10.85
C ARG A 104 4.20 -11.12 -10.70
N GLY A 105 3.62 -11.30 -9.51
CA GLY A 105 2.23 -10.95 -9.25
C GLY A 105 1.95 -9.44 -9.42
N THR A 106 2.86 -8.57 -8.98
CA THR A 106 2.77 -7.12 -9.20
C THR A 106 2.83 -6.78 -10.69
N TYR A 107 3.78 -7.36 -11.44
CA TYR A 107 3.87 -7.16 -12.90
C TYR A 107 2.58 -7.58 -13.62
N GLU A 108 2.05 -8.75 -13.27
CA GLU A 108 0.80 -9.25 -13.88
C GLU A 108 -0.40 -8.34 -13.59
N LEU A 109 -0.48 -7.75 -12.39
CA LEU A 109 -1.53 -6.79 -12.04
C LEU A 109 -1.38 -5.47 -12.80
N ILE A 110 -0.15 -4.99 -13.02
CA ILE A 110 0.10 -3.81 -13.88
C ILE A 110 -0.43 -4.09 -15.30
N VAL A 111 -0.12 -5.27 -15.87
CA VAL A 111 -0.60 -5.67 -17.21
C VAL A 111 -2.11 -5.80 -17.25
N GLU A 112 -2.72 -6.41 -16.23
CA GLU A 112 -4.15 -6.71 -16.21
C GLU A 112 -5.02 -5.48 -15.96
N ARG A 113 -4.61 -4.60 -15.03
CA ARG A 113 -5.48 -3.55 -14.47
C ARG A 113 -4.80 -2.22 -14.14
N GLY A 114 -3.53 -2.06 -14.43
CA GLY A 114 -2.78 -0.86 -14.04
C GLY A 114 -3.35 0.45 -14.59
N GLU A 115 -3.84 0.45 -15.84
CA GLU A 115 -4.47 1.65 -16.42
C GLU A 115 -5.79 1.99 -15.73
N GLN A 116 -6.62 0.98 -15.43
CA GLN A 116 -7.90 1.19 -14.76
C GLN A 116 -7.67 1.69 -13.33
N ASP A 117 -6.71 1.10 -12.62
CA ASP A 117 -6.32 1.54 -11.28
C ASP A 117 -5.83 3.00 -11.29
N MET A 118 -4.93 3.34 -12.20
CA MET A 118 -4.42 4.70 -12.34
C MET A 118 -5.54 5.71 -12.55
N HIS A 119 -6.48 5.47 -13.47
CA HIS A 119 -7.59 6.38 -13.74
C HIS A 119 -8.55 6.46 -12.55
N SER A 120 -8.91 5.33 -11.95
CA SER A 120 -9.80 5.26 -10.80
C SER A 120 -9.22 6.00 -9.59
N GLU A 121 -7.94 5.80 -9.28
CA GLU A 121 -7.31 6.43 -8.12
C GLU A 121 -7.08 7.94 -8.31
N ILE A 122 -6.68 8.41 -9.49
CA ILE A 122 -6.55 9.84 -9.79
C ILE A 122 -7.87 10.57 -9.56
N ASP A 123 -8.99 10.00 -10.01
CA ASP A 123 -10.31 10.60 -9.81
C ASP A 123 -10.73 10.63 -8.33
N ARG A 124 -10.32 9.63 -7.55
CA ARG A 124 -10.70 9.49 -6.13
C ARG A 124 -9.82 10.30 -5.17
N PHE A 125 -8.53 10.50 -5.50
CA PHE A 125 -7.54 11.11 -4.62
C PHE A 125 -6.84 12.33 -5.25
N PRO A 126 -7.55 13.40 -5.58
CA PRO A 126 -6.94 14.53 -6.30
C PRO A 126 -5.73 15.15 -5.56
N ARG A 127 -5.71 15.10 -4.22
CA ARG A 127 -4.58 15.60 -3.43
C ARG A 127 -3.34 14.71 -3.55
N LEU A 128 -3.50 13.39 -3.52
CA LEU A 128 -2.38 12.45 -3.63
C LEU A 128 -1.75 12.42 -5.03
N PHE A 129 -2.48 12.90 -6.04
CA PHE A 129 -1.98 13.02 -7.41
C PHE A 129 -1.64 14.45 -7.79
N ALA A 130 -1.17 15.26 -6.81
CA ALA A 130 -0.64 16.59 -7.12
C ALA A 130 0.50 16.48 -8.14
N GLY A 131 0.43 17.30 -9.23
CA GLY A 131 1.38 17.21 -10.34
C GLY A 131 1.15 15.98 -11.24
N VAL A 132 -0.10 15.50 -11.36
CA VAL A 132 -0.47 14.36 -12.21
C VAL A 132 -0.04 14.54 -13.67
N GLU A 133 0.06 15.76 -14.17
CA GLU A 133 0.57 16.09 -15.51
C GLU A 133 2.05 15.71 -15.71
N THR A 134 2.77 15.42 -14.64
CA THR A 134 4.17 14.94 -14.69
C THR A 134 4.27 13.43 -14.86
N VAL A 135 3.17 12.68 -14.73
CA VAL A 135 3.13 11.22 -14.88
C VAL A 135 3.21 10.84 -16.35
N PRO A 136 4.25 10.11 -16.79
CA PRO A 136 4.39 9.76 -18.21
C PRO A 136 3.52 8.57 -18.65
N GLY A 137 2.85 7.92 -17.72
CA GLY A 137 2.08 6.69 -17.87
C GLY A 137 2.44 5.68 -16.80
N LEU A 138 2.09 4.40 -17.02
CA LEU A 138 2.36 3.33 -16.06
C LEU A 138 3.86 3.12 -15.82
N THR A 139 4.18 2.75 -14.59
CA THR A 139 5.53 2.30 -14.23
C THR A 139 5.71 0.83 -14.57
N TRP A 140 6.70 0.54 -15.41
CA TRP A 140 7.01 -0.83 -15.83
C TRP A 140 8.24 -1.36 -15.12
N PRO A 141 8.16 -2.50 -14.41
CA PRO A 141 9.33 -3.17 -13.86
C PRO A 141 10.33 -3.58 -14.93
N THR A 142 11.62 -3.38 -14.66
CA THR A 142 12.73 -3.84 -15.52
C THR A 142 13.30 -5.17 -15.02
N LEU A 143 13.05 -5.52 -13.76
CA LEU A 143 13.43 -6.79 -13.14
C LEU A 143 12.23 -7.36 -12.39
N VAL A 144 11.86 -8.59 -12.75
CA VAL A 144 10.73 -9.30 -12.14
C VAL A 144 11.22 -10.59 -11.51
N PHE A 145 10.77 -10.87 -10.27
CA PHE A 145 11.14 -12.07 -9.53
C PHE A 145 9.89 -12.86 -9.10
N GLU A 146 10.06 -14.18 -8.83
CA GLU A 146 8.96 -15.06 -8.43
C GLU A 146 8.74 -15.08 -6.90
N LYS A 147 9.81 -15.35 -6.14
CA LYS A 147 9.73 -15.51 -4.68
C LYS A 147 10.60 -14.53 -3.93
N GLU A 148 11.87 -14.50 -4.26
CA GLU A 148 12.84 -13.61 -3.62
C GLU A 148 14.04 -13.34 -4.50
N ILE A 149 14.66 -12.18 -4.27
CA ILE A 149 16.02 -11.88 -4.71
C ILE A 149 16.79 -11.29 -3.55
N THR A 150 18.08 -11.55 -3.52
CA THR A 150 19.02 -10.91 -2.61
C THR A 150 19.88 -9.93 -3.40
N LEU A 151 19.87 -8.69 -2.96
CA LEU A 151 20.70 -7.62 -3.51
C LEU A 151 21.79 -7.26 -2.50
N PHE A 152 23.04 -7.19 -2.96
CA PHE A 152 24.14 -6.64 -2.17
C PHE A 152 24.42 -5.20 -2.60
N MET A 153 24.14 -4.25 -1.71
CA MET A 153 24.47 -2.83 -1.90
C MET A 153 25.80 -2.53 -1.19
N GLY A 154 26.90 -2.92 -1.84
CA GLY A 154 28.20 -3.06 -1.20
C GLY A 154 28.19 -4.27 -0.25
N LYS A 155 28.41 -4.05 1.04
CA LYS A 155 28.36 -5.10 2.07
C LYS A 155 26.97 -5.32 2.67
N LEU A 156 26.03 -4.43 2.40
CA LEU A 156 24.68 -4.50 2.93
C LEU A 156 23.86 -5.52 2.13
N GLU A 157 23.44 -6.59 2.81
CA GLU A 157 22.47 -7.55 2.26
C GLU A 157 21.06 -7.00 2.40
N VAL A 158 20.32 -6.95 1.29
CA VAL A 158 18.90 -6.56 1.23
C VAL A 158 18.15 -7.69 0.53
N LYS A 159 17.11 -8.19 1.17
CA LYS A 159 16.21 -9.20 0.60
C LYS A 159 14.91 -8.55 0.14
N ILE A 160 14.50 -8.83 -1.08
CA ILE A 160 13.24 -8.39 -1.68
C ILE A 160 12.42 -9.65 -1.90
N MET A 161 11.25 -9.76 -1.25
CA MET A 161 10.57 -11.03 -1.09
C MET A 161 9.07 -10.89 -1.31
N HIS A 162 8.49 -11.86 -2.02
CA HIS A 162 7.06 -12.14 -2.01
C HIS A 162 6.81 -13.30 -1.05
N VAL A 163 6.17 -13.03 0.08
CA VAL A 163 6.01 -13.99 1.18
C VAL A 163 4.59 -14.53 1.34
N GLY A 164 3.68 -14.06 0.51
CA GLY A 164 2.28 -14.44 0.50
C GLY A 164 1.40 -13.33 -0.04
N MET A 165 0.15 -13.64 -0.29
CA MET A 165 -0.86 -12.68 -0.74
C MET A 165 -1.53 -12.03 0.48
N GLY A 166 -1.98 -10.80 0.32
CA GLY A 166 -2.71 -10.08 1.35
C GLY A 166 -3.46 -8.90 0.75
N HIS A 167 -2.83 -7.74 0.70
CA HIS A 167 -3.37 -6.53 0.10
C HIS A 167 -3.58 -6.68 -1.42
N THR A 168 -2.64 -7.37 -2.09
CA THR A 168 -2.74 -7.79 -3.48
C THR A 168 -2.17 -9.21 -3.66
N LYS A 169 -2.26 -9.77 -4.86
CA LYS A 169 -1.59 -11.05 -5.17
C LYS A 169 -0.07 -10.90 -5.36
N GLY A 170 0.44 -9.69 -5.46
CA GLY A 170 1.84 -9.41 -5.80
C GLY A 170 2.65 -8.77 -4.67
N ASP A 171 2.11 -8.70 -3.46
CA ASP A 171 2.75 -7.99 -2.35
C ASP A 171 4.20 -8.39 -2.15
N THR A 172 5.03 -7.38 -2.03
CA THR A 172 6.49 -7.50 -1.88
C THR A 172 6.92 -6.77 -0.62
N ILE A 173 7.78 -7.42 0.14
CA ILE A 173 8.46 -6.82 1.30
C ILE A 173 9.94 -6.60 1.00
N VAL A 174 10.55 -5.66 1.70
CA VAL A 174 12.00 -5.46 1.68
C VAL A 174 12.54 -5.63 3.10
N TRP A 175 13.54 -6.48 3.24
CA TRP A 175 14.10 -6.90 4.51
C TRP A 175 15.61 -6.67 4.57
N ILE A 176 16.09 -6.05 5.65
CA ILE A 176 17.51 -5.90 5.96
C ILE A 176 17.85 -6.82 7.15
N PRO A 177 18.35 -8.06 6.90
CA PRO A 177 18.54 -9.07 7.95
C PRO A 177 19.46 -8.62 9.08
N SER A 178 20.59 -7.99 8.73
CA SER A 178 21.60 -7.54 9.70
C SER A 178 21.11 -6.44 10.65
N GLN A 179 20.05 -5.73 10.29
CA GLN A 179 19.50 -4.60 11.05
C GLN A 179 18.07 -4.85 11.53
N LYS A 180 17.49 -5.97 11.14
CA LYS A 180 16.11 -6.36 11.43
C LYS A 180 15.08 -5.26 11.12
N VAL A 181 15.26 -4.58 9.99
CA VAL A 181 14.35 -3.57 9.48
C VAL A 181 13.54 -4.15 8.34
N LEU A 182 12.21 -4.02 8.44
CA LEU A 182 11.24 -4.52 7.47
C LEU A 182 10.44 -3.37 6.87
N PHE A 183 10.30 -3.35 5.54
CA PHE A 183 9.35 -2.52 4.81
C PHE A 183 8.26 -3.46 4.28
N SER A 184 7.04 -3.29 4.75
CA SER A 184 5.96 -4.25 4.49
C SER A 184 5.07 -3.88 3.31
N GLY A 185 5.19 -2.65 2.76
CA GLY A 185 4.11 -2.12 1.93
C GLY A 185 2.77 -2.21 2.67
N ASP A 186 1.69 -2.33 1.92
CA ASP A 186 0.34 -2.33 2.49
C ASP A 186 -0.07 -3.68 3.12
N LEU A 187 0.87 -4.64 3.25
CA LEU A 187 0.63 -5.82 4.08
C LEU A 187 0.42 -5.47 5.55
N VAL A 188 1.04 -4.41 6.06
CA VAL A 188 0.80 -3.87 7.40
C VAL A 188 0.39 -2.41 7.28
N GLU A 189 -0.75 -2.07 7.87
CA GLU A 189 -1.22 -0.71 8.05
C GLU A 189 -1.35 -0.42 9.56
N TYR A 190 -1.10 0.83 9.99
CA TYR A 190 -1.23 1.17 11.39
C TYR A 190 -1.77 2.59 11.59
N GLY A 191 -2.89 2.71 12.32
CA GLY A 191 -3.58 3.99 12.49
C GLY A 191 -4.29 4.51 11.23
N ALA A 192 -4.32 3.71 10.17
CA ALA A 192 -5.06 3.94 8.94
C ALA A 192 -5.89 2.70 8.59
N ALA A 193 -6.96 2.87 7.81
CA ALA A 193 -7.71 1.74 7.29
C ALA A 193 -6.89 1.00 6.24
N ALA A 194 -6.94 -0.32 6.27
CA ALA A 194 -6.38 -1.13 5.20
C ALA A 194 -7.33 -1.10 3.99
N TYR A 195 -6.87 -0.57 2.85
CA TYR A 195 -7.62 -0.70 1.61
C TYR A 195 -7.60 -2.16 1.14
N THR A 196 -8.76 -2.73 0.90
CA THR A 196 -8.88 -4.15 0.58
C THR A 196 -9.47 -4.44 -0.79
N GLY A 197 -9.65 -3.44 -1.64
CA GLY A 197 -10.32 -3.57 -2.94
C GLY A 197 -9.80 -4.68 -3.85
N ASP A 198 -8.50 -5.01 -3.73
CA ASP A 198 -7.82 -6.07 -4.49
C ASP A 198 -7.28 -7.21 -3.61
N ALA A 199 -7.69 -7.23 -2.34
CA ALA A 199 -7.15 -8.13 -1.34
C ALA A 199 -7.56 -9.60 -1.52
N GLN A 200 -6.74 -10.46 -0.92
CA GLN A 200 -7.01 -11.87 -0.64
C GLN A 200 -7.25 -12.01 0.88
N LEU A 201 -8.46 -11.68 1.31
CA LEU A 201 -8.77 -11.49 2.73
C LEU A 201 -8.62 -12.77 3.57
N GLU A 202 -8.89 -13.95 3.00
CA GLU A 202 -8.68 -15.22 3.69
C GLU A 202 -7.19 -15.55 3.89
N GLU A 203 -6.34 -15.17 2.94
CA GLU A 203 -4.90 -15.44 2.96
C GLU A 203 -4.11 -14.43 3.79
N TRP A 204 -4.55 -13.18 3.82
CA TRP A 204 -3.82 -12.07 4.45
C TRP A 204 -3.42 -12.32 5.91
N PRO A 205 -4.28 -12.84 6.79
CA PRO A 205 -3.87 -13.19 8.16
C PRO A 205 -2.71 -14.19 8.23
N HIS A 206 -2.63 -15.13 7.29
CA HIS A 206 -1.52 -16.09 7.20
C HIS A 206 -0.22 -15.42 6.79
N THR A 207 -0.27 -14.53 5.81
CA THR A 207 0.88 -13.72 5.37
C THR A 207 1.40 -12.84 6.50
N LEU A 208 0.51 -12.25 7.31
CA LEU A 208 0.90 -11.47 8.50
C LEU A 208 1.67 -12.31 9.54
N GLU A 209 1.31 -13.57 9.74
CA GLU A 209 2.08 -14.45 10.64
C GLU A 209 3.47 -14.80 10.08
N VAL A 210 3.63 -14.83 8.75
CA VAL A 210 4.98 -14.97 8.15
C VAL A 210 5.82 -13.74 8.48
N LEU A 211 5.25 -12.52 8.38
CA LEU A 211 5.97 -11.30 8.79
C LEU A 211 6.33 -11.30 10.27
N ARG A 212 5.42 -11.74 11.15
CA ARG A 212 5.68 -11.89 12.59
C ARG A 212 6.87 -12.81 12.88
N ALA A 213 6.95 -13.93 12.15
CA ALA A 213 8.02 -14.91 12.31
C ALA A 213 9.40 -14.40 11.86
N MET A 214 9.47 -13.26 11.15
CA MET A 214 10.74 -12.62 10.80
C MET A 214 11.40 -11.90 11.99
N HIS A 215 10.64 -11.65 13.08
CA HIS A 215 11.12 -10.98 14.28
C HIS A 215 11.81 -9.63 13.98
N ALA A 216 11.15 -8.80 13.19
CA ALA A 216 11.66 -7.47 12.89
C ALA A 216 11.71 -6.61 14.15
N ASP A 217 12.82 -5.87 14.31
CA ASP A 217 12.94 -4.88 15.39
C ASP A 217 12.27 -3.57 15.02
N LYS A 218 12.16 -3.27 13.70
CA LYS A 218 11.47 -2.09 13.17
C LYS A 218 10.73 -2.43 11.89
N LEU A 219 9.60 -1.75 11.67
CA LEU A 219 8.79 -1.95 10.47
C LEU A 219 8.26 -0.61 9.94
N VAL A 220 8.34 -0.42 8.63
CA VAL A 220 7.66 0.65 7.91
C VAL A 220 6.38 0.08 7.32
N PRO A 221 5.20 0.48 7.83
CA PRO A 221 3.92 0.04 7.28
C PRO A 221 3.60 0.78 5.98
N GLY A 222 2.56 0.36 5.28
CA GLY A 222 2.08 1.06 4.10
C GLY A 222 1.59 2.47 4.40
N ARG A 223 0.88 2.63 5.52
CA ARG A 223 0.45 3.92 6.06
C ARG A 223 0.62 3.95 7.57
N GLY A 224 0.77 5.15 8.10
CA GLY A 224 0.95 5.40 9.52
C GLY A 224 2.42 5.57 9.92
N PRO A 225 2.70 5.71 11.22
CA PRO A 225 4.06 5.93 11.70
C PRO A 225 4.94 4.69 11.52
N ALA A 226 6.25 4.91 11.37
CA ALA A 226 7.22 3.81 11.47
C ALA A 226 7.17 3.18 12.86
N LEU A 227 7.17 1.86 12.93
CA LEU A 227 7.13 1.06 14.15
C LEU A 227 8.56 0.79 14.58
N MET A 228 8.95 1.27 15.76
CA MET A 228 10.34 1.48 16.14
C MET A 228 10.90 0.43 17.11
N ASN A 229 10.09 -0.54 17.50
CA ASN A 229 10.50 -1.64 18.37
C ASN A 229 9.61 -2.88 18.12
N PRO A 230 10.02 -4.08 18.58
CA PRO A 230 9.28 -5.32 18.33
C PRO A 230 7.84 -5.32 18.85
N ASP A 231 7.55 -4.61 19.95
CA ASP A 231 6.19 -4.53 20.49
C ASP A 231 5.27 -3.72 19.57
N GLU A 232 5.74 -2.58 19.07
CA GLU A 232 5.02 -1.79 18.08
C GLU A 232 4.82 -2.57 16.76
N VAL A 233 5.84 -3.29 16.31
CA VAL A 233 5.75 -4.16 15.11
C VAL A 233 4.63 -5.19 15.28
N ASN A 234 4.60 -5.88 16.43
CA ASN A 234 3.53 -6.84 16.72
C ASN A 234 2.16 -6.17 16.81
N GLN A 235 2.06 -4.98 17.41
CA GLN A 235 0.81 -4.21 17.46
C GLN A 235 0.32 -3.83 16.06
N GLY A 236 1.20 -3.40 15.13
CA GLY A 236 0.83 -3.10 13.76
C GLY A 236 0.31 -4.33 13.00
N ILE A 237 0.96 -5.48 13.18
CA ILE A 237 0.54 -6.76 12.61
C ILE A 237 -0.84 -7.17 13.17
N ASP A 238 -1.03 -7.08 14.51
CA ASP A 238 -2.29 -7.43 15.16
C ASP A 238 -3.42 -6.48 14.74
N TYR A 239 -3.13 -5.18 14.61
CA TYR A 239 -4.08 -4.18 14.14
C TYR A 239 -4.60 -4.50 12.74
N THR A 240 -3.70 -4.77 11.78
CA THR A 240 -4.08 -5.12 10.41
C THR A 240 -4.85 -6.43 10.38
N LYS A 241 -4.40 -7.44 11.13
CA LYS A 241 -5.06 -8.73 11.24
C LYS A 241 -6.49 -8.61 11.80
N ASP A 242 -6.69 -7.81 12.86
CA ASP A 242 -8.02 -7.57 13.43
C ASP A 242 -8.92 -6.83 12.43
N PHE A 243 -8.39 -5.84 11.70
CA PHE A 243 -9.15 -5.11 10.68
C PHE A 243 -9.66 -6.06 9.59
N VAL A 244 -8.77 -6.79 8.92
CA VAL A 244 -9.15 -7.65 7.79
C VAL A 244 -10.01 -8.84 8.22
N SER A 245 -9.75 -9.41 9.40
CA SER A 245 -10.54 -10.52 9.93
C SER A 245 -11.94 -10.08 10.35
N THR A 246 -12.09 -8.91 10.96
CA THR A 246 -13.41 -8.35 11.34
C THR A 246 -14.22 -8.01 10.09
N LEU A 247 -13.58 -7.41 9.07
CA LEU A 247 -14.20 -7.10 7.79
C LEU A 247 -14.76 -8.36 7.11
N LEU A 248 -13.91 -9.38 6.92
CA LEU A 248 -14.31 -10.61 6.24
C LEU A 248 -15.39 -11.38 7.02
N ALA A 249 -15.27 -11.44 8.35
CA ALA A 249 -16.30 -12.08 9.19
C ALA A 249 -17.65 -11.37 9.04
N SER A 250 -17.65 -10.04 9.05
CA SER A 250 -18.87 -9.23 8.87
C SER A 250 -19.51 -9.46 7.50
N ALA A 251 -18.69 -9.54 6.44
CA ALA A 251 -19.17 -9.82 5.09
C ALA A 251 -19.76 -11.25 4.97
N LYS A 252 -19.13 -12.25 5.57
CA LYS A 252 -19.68 -13.63 5.64
C LYS A 252 -21.01 -13.67 6.36
N GLU A 253 -21.17 -12.93 7.47
CA GLU A 253 -22.45 -12.80 8.16
C GLU A 253 -23.53 -12.13 7.30
N ALA A 254 -23.15 -11.07 6.55
CA ALA A 254 -24.06 -10.35 5.66
C ALA A 254 -24.55 -11.23 4.50
N VAL A 255 -23.62 -11.97 3.86
CA VAL A 255 -23.96 -12.92 2.78
C VAL A 255 -24.86 -14.05 3.28
N ALA A 256 -24.59 -14.59 4.48
CA ALA A 256 -25.43 -15.62 5.07
C ALA A 256 -26.86 -15.14 5.39
N GLN A 257 -27.07 -13.84 5.55
CA GLN A 257 -28.36 -13.19 5.77
C GLN A 257 -29.01 -12.68 4.46
N ASP A 258 -28.41 -12.95 3.32
CA ASP A 258 -28.86 -12.50 1.99
C ASP A 258 -29.04 -10.96 1.92
N LEU A 259 -28.14 -10.21 2.57
CA LEU A 259 -28.18 -8.76 2.54
C LEU A 259 -27.61 -8.24 1.21
N ASP A 260 -28.25 -7.22 0.65
CA ASP A 260 -27.69 -6.44 -0.45
C ASP A 260 -26.43 -5.66 0.00
N LEU A 261 -25.74 -5.00 -0.93
CA LEU A 261 -24.50 -4.28 -0.63
C LEU A 261 -24.70 -3.18 0.43
N LYS A 262 -25.83 -2.49 0.39
CA LYS A 262 -26.18 -1.44 1.38
C LYS A 262 -26.42 -2.04 2.77
N GLY A 263 -27.12 -3.16 2.84
CA GLY A 263 -27.34 -3.93 4.05
C GLY A 263 -26.03 -4.47 4.63
N ALA A 264 -25.15 -5.01 3.77
CA ALA A 264 -23.82 -5.49 4.13
C ALA A 264 -22.94 -4.34 4.67
N MET A 265 -22.97 -3.16 4.04
CA MET A 265 -22.28 -1.96 4.52
C MET A 265 -22.74 -1.58 5.93
N LYS A 266 -24.07 -1.49 6.15
CA LYS A 266 -24.63 -1.15 7.47
C LYS A 266 -24.25 -2.19 8.53
N HIS A 267 -24.27 -3.48 8.16
CA HIS A 267 -23.88 -4.57 9.04
C HIS A 267 -22.40 -4.47 9.42
N THR A 268 -21.52 -4.29 8.44
CA THR A 268 -20.07 -4.15 8.65
C THR A 268 -19.74 -2.94 9.52
N ARG A 269 -20.36 -1.78 9.27
CA ARG A 269 -20.19 -0.60 10.12
C ARG A 269 -20.53 -0.89 11.59
N SER A 270 -21.58 -1.65 11.87
CA SER A 270 -21.96 -2.01 13.24
C SER A 270 -20.88 -2.80 13.99
N LYS A 271 -19.99 -3.47 13.25
CA LYS A 271 -18.87 -4.28 13.81
C LYS A 271 -17.56 -3.50 13.85
N MET A 272 -17.31 -2.62 12.86
CA MET A 272 -16.01 -1.99 12.65
C MET A 272 -15.92 -0.56 13.19
N ASP A 273 -17.00 0.25 13.12
CA ASP A 273 -16.92 1.68 13.40
C ASP A 273 -16.38 2.00 14.81
N HIS A 274 -16.73 1.20 15.83
CA HIS A 274 -16.27 1.43 17.19
C HIS A 274 -14.75 1.19 17.37
N LYS A 275 -14.15 0.34 16.53
CA LYS A 275 -12.71 0.04 16.56
C LYS A 275 -11.92 0.93 15.60
N PHE A 276 -12.45 1.12 14.39
CA PHE A 276 -11.70 1.66 13.26
C PHE A 276 -12.27 2.94 12.66
N GLY A 277 -13.50 3.37 13.05
CA GLY A 277 -14.17 4.53 12.46
C GLY A 277 -13.43 5.86 12.63
N HIS A 278 -12.42 5.92 13.50
CA HIS A 278 -11.63 7.11 13.80
C HIS A 278 -10.25 7.15 13.10
N VAL A 279 -9.86 6.07 12.40
CA VAL A 279 -8.54 6.01 11.78
C VAL A 279 -8.50 6.70 10.42
N PHE A 280 -7.31 7.07 9.96
CA PHE A 280 -7.14 7.72 8.68
C PHE A 280 -7.75 6.90 7.54
N ILE A 281 -8.32 7.59 6.56
CA ILE A 281 -8.90 7.06 5.32
C ILE A 281 -10.02 6.00 5.48
N TYR A 282 -10.53 5.75 6.69
CA TYR A 282 -11.56 4.73 6.93
C TYR A 282 -12.81 4.95 6.06
N GLU A 283 -13.36 6.16 6.04
CA GLU A 283 -14.56 6.48 5.26
C GLU A 283 -14.35 6.39 3.74
N HIS A 284 -13.09 6.51 3.29
CA HIS A 284 -12.74 6.29 1.90
C HIS A 284 -12.65 4.81 1.55
N CYS A 285 -11.95 4.02 2.38
CA CYS A 285 -11.69 2.60 2.11
C CYS A 285 -12.96 1.74 2.26
N LEU A 286 -13.77 2.01 3.26
CA LEU A 286 -14.86 1.13 3.68
C LEU A 286 -15.83 0.71 2.55
N PRO A 287 -16.25 1.58 1.59
CA PRO A 287 -17.08 1.17 0.46
C PRO A 287 -16.44 0.07 -0.39
N PHE A 288 -15.15 0.22 -0.69
CA PHE A 288 -14.36 -0.74 -1.47
C PHE A 288 -14.12 -2.03 -0.68
N ASP A 289 -13.79 -1.88 0.60
CA ASP A 289 -13.51 -2.97 1.53
C ASP A 289 -14.72 -3.90 1.67
N VAL A 290 -15.90 -3.33 1.93
CA VAL A 290 -17.13 -4.11 2.06
C VAL A 290 -17.49 -4.78 0.74
N THR A 291 -17.37 -4.07 -0.38
CA THR A 291 -17.67 -4.64 -1.70
C THR A 291 -16.77 -5.83 -2.01
N ARG A 292 -15.45 -5.69 -1.76
CA ARG A 292 -14.50 -6.80 -1.97
C ARG A 292 -14.73 -7.96 -0.99
N ALA A 293 -14.99 -7.67 0.27
CA ALA A 293 -15.25 -8.70 1.26
C ALA A 293 -16.53 -9.51 0.97
N VAL A 294 -17.59 -8.84 0.48
CA VAL A 294 -18.82 -9.51 0.01
C VAL A 294 -18.54 -10.36 -1.23
N ASP A 295 -17.76 -9.85 -2.18
CA ASP A 295 -17.32 -10.65 -3.35
C ASP A 295 -16.61 -11.94 -2.91
N GLU A 296 -15.63 -11.83 -2.01
CA GLU A 296 -14.86 -12.99 -1.53
C GLU A 296 -15.72 -13.96 -0.73
N ALA A 297 -16.57 -13.45 0.17
CA ALA A 297 -17.52 -14.25 0.95
C ALA A 297 -18.54 -14.98 0.06
N SER A 298 -18.85 -14.43 -1.13
CA SER A 298 -19.72 -15.02 -2.16
C SER A 298 -18.97 -15.94 -3.12
N GLY A 299 -17.67 -16.22 -2.90
CA GLY A 299 -16.86 -17.15 -3.69
C GLY A 299 -16.12 -16.54 -4.86
N ILE A 300 -16.11 -15.22 -5.03
CA ILE A 300 -15.33 -14.52 -6.06
C ILE A 300 -13.90 -14.34 -5.54
N LYS A 301 -13.04 -15.31 -5.83
CA LYS A 301 -11.66 -15.32 -5.32
C LYS A 301 -10.76 -14.30 -6.02
N HIS A 302 -10.88 -14.12 -7.34
CA HIS A 302 -10.12 -13.12 -8.07
C HIS A 302 -10.81 -11.77 -7.97
N PRO A 303 -10.14 -10.74 -7.39
CA PRO A 303 -10.73 -9.42 -7.25
C PRO A 303 -11.15 -8.83 -8.60
N ARG A 304 -12.37 -8.32 -8.68
CA ARG A 304 -12.86 -7.63 -9.88
C ARG A 304 -12.16 -6.29 -10.04
N ILE A 305 -11.82 -5.94 -11.27
CA ILE A 305 -11.11 -4.70 -11.58
C ILE A 305 -11.96 -3.49 -11.17
N TRP A 306 -11.34 -2.54 -10.49
CA TRP A 306 -11.92 -1.23 -10.22
C TRP A 306 -11.73 -0.32 -11.43
N THR A 307 -12.84 0.15 -11.98
CA THR A 307 -12.90 1.17 -13.04
C THR A 307 -13.67 2.37 -12.53
N ALA A 308 -13.50 3.52 -13.16
CA ALA A 308 -14.25 4.72 -12.80
C ALA A 308 -15.77 4.50 -12.88
N GLU A 309 -16.25 3.62 -13.78
CA GLU A 309 -17.65 3.25 -13.89
C GLU A 309 -18.09 2.40 -12.70
N ARG A 310 -17.31 1.36 -12.35
CA ARG A 310 -17.60 0.47 -11.22
C ARG A 310 -17.55 1.23 -9.88
N ASP A 311 -16.63 2.17 -9.73
CA ASP A 311 -16.58 3.05 -8.56
C ASP A 311 -17.91 3.81 -8.38
N LYS A 312 -18.45 4.37 -9.48
CA LYS A 312 -19.73 5.09 -9.49
C LYS A 312 -20.92 4.15 -9.23
N GLU A 313 -20.95 2.98 -9.86
CA GLU A 313 -21.99 1.98 -9.65
C GLU A 313 -22.04 1.54 -8.17
N MET A 314 -20.89 1.18 -7.59
CA MET A 314 -20.78 0.84 -6.18
C MET A 314 -21.25 2.01 -5.30
N TRP A 315 -20.75 3.22 -5.58
CA TRP A 315 -21.10 4.40 -4.79
C TRP A 315 -22.59 4.71 -4.84
N HIS A 316 -23.23 4.61 -6.03
CA HIS A 316 -24.68 4.78 -6.17
C HIS A 316 -25.45 3.70 -5.41
N ALA A 317 -25.02 2.43 -5.46
CA ALA A 317 -25.68 1.34 -4.73
C ALA A 317 -25.66 1.54 -3.20
N LEU A 318 -24.72 2.34 -2.69
CA LEU A 318 -24.61 2.66 -1.26
C LEU A 318 -25.37 3.92 -0.84
N GLN A 319 -25.85 4.73 -1.79
CA GLN A 319 -26.65 5.93 -1.50
C GLN A 319 -28.12 5.58 -1.24
N ASP A 320 -28.87 6.52 -0.62
CA ASP A 320 -30.32 6.41 -0.36
C ASP A 320 -31.15 6.71 -1.60
#